data_6ce4f79e0302430e0c14431c5c7cd970
#
_entry.id   6ce4f79e0302430e0c14431c5c7cd970
#
_cell.length_a   1.000
_cell.length_b   1.000
_cell.length_c   1.000
_cell.angle_alpha   90.00
_cell.angle_beta   90.00
_cell.angle_gamma   90.00
#
_symmetry.space_group_name_H-M   'P 1'
#
loop_
_entity.id
_entity.type
_entity.pdbx_description
1 polymer ?
#
loop_
_entity_poly.entity_id
_entity_poly.type
_entity_poly.pdbx_seq_one_letter_code
_entity_poly.pdbx_strand_id
1 'polypeptide(L)'
;MTARRKFVAAALVLFFAAVAVYAQNPKHESQLKTVRGVVLDKSENPVTAGVVFLKNVRTNQVRSNITNDQGNYRFSGIDPNAEYELYAEKDSLKSQTRNISSFDSRMDIVLNLKLDKKKS
;
A
#
# COMPACT_ATOMS: atom_id res chain seq x y z
N MET A 1 9.20 18.48 58.82
CA MET A 1 7.93 18.56 58.09
C MET A 1 8.12 18.87 56.66
N THR A 2 9.02 19.73 56.32
CA THR A 2 9.26 20.06 54.91
C THR A 2 9.84 18.92 54.12
N ALA A 3 10.51 17.97 54.76
CA ALA A 3 11.10 16.82 54.05
C ALA A 3 10.07 15.87 53.43
N ARG A 4 8.91 15.75 54.04
CA ARG A 4 7.86 14.87 53.50
C ARG A 4 7.32 15.34 52.16
N ARG A 5 7.20 16.64 51.99
CA ARG A 5 6.69 17.21 50.74
C ARG A 5 7.64 16.99 49.57
N LYS A 6 8.92 17.04 49.87
CA LYS A 6 9.93 16.80 48.84
C LYS A 6 9.91 15.36 48.32
N PHE A 7 9.68 14.41 49.20
CA PHE A 7 9.61 13.01 48.79
C PHE A 7 8.42 12.72 47.88
N VAL A 8 7.28 13.31 48.18
CA VAL A 8 6.09 13.11 47.38
C VAL A 8 6.30 13.65 45.96
N ALA A 9 6.93 14.79 45.82
CA ALA A 9 7.19 15.39 44.50
C ALA A 9 8.11 14.51 43.67
N ALA A 10 9.12 13.92 44.29
CA ALA A 10 10.04 13.04 43.57
C ALA A 10 9.36 11.79 43.08
N ALA A 11 8.43 11.22 43.84
CA ALA A 11 7.70 10.02 43.43
C ALA A 11 6.82 10.32 42.19
N LEU A 12 6.20 11.48 42.15
CA LEU A 12 5.39 11.85 41.01
C LEU A 12 6.18 11.98 39.73
N VAL A 13 7.37 12.54 39.81
CA VAL A 13 8.23 12.71 38.65
C VAL A 13 8.64 11.37 38.05
N LEU A 14 8.96 10.40 38.89
CA LEU A 14 9.32 9.07 38.44
C LEU A 14 8.18 8.36 37.74
N PHE A 15 6.99 8.50 38.27
CA PHE A 15 5.81 7.91 37.64
C PHE A 15 5.56 8.47 36.25
N PHE A 16 5.74 9.76 36.06
CA PHE A 16 5.56 10.37 34.77
C PHE A 16 6.56 9.86 33.73
N ALA A 17 7.78 9.68 34.12
CA ALA A 17 8.81 9.17 33.22
C ALA A 17 8.48 7.76 32.72
N ALA A 18 7.94 6.91 33.57
CA ALA A 18 7.56 5.56 33.19
C ALA A 18 6.44 5.55 32.14
N VAL A 19 5.47 6.42 32.29
CA VAL A 19 4.38 6.52 31.32
C VAL A 19 4.89 6.99 29.97
N ALA A 20 5.81 7.94 29.95
CA ALA A 20 6.37 8.44 28.69
C ALA A 20 7.09 7.36 27.90
N VAL A 21 7.81 6.47 28.57
CA VAL A 21 8.50 5.37 27.90
C VAL A 21 7.49 4.43 27.25
N TYR A 22 6.40 4.15 27.93
CA TYR A 22 5.37 3.28 27.34
C TYR A 22 4.74 3.89 26.11
N ALA A 23 4.47 5.18 26.12
CA ALA A 23 3.85 5.85 24.99
C ALA A 23 4.71 5.88 23.74
N GLN A 24 6.02 5.72 23.89
CA GLN A 24 6.93 5.80 22.77
C GLN A 24 7.26 4.46 22.14
N ASN A 25 6.59 3.41 22.56
CA ASN A 25 6.93 2.10 22.07
C ASN A 25 5.85 1.51 21.20
N PRO A 26 5.64 2.04 20.08
CA PRO A 26 4.58 1.59 19.27
C PRO A 26 5.08 0.66 18.30
N LYS A 27 5.11 -0.02 18.02
CA LYS A 27 5.53 -0.62 17.24
C LYS A 27 5.63 -1.24 16.24
N HIS A 28 5.62 -1.77 15.87
CA HIS A 28 5.79 -2.64 14.93
C HIS A 28 4.76 -2.77 13.95
N GLU A 29 4.04 -1.70 13.64
CA GLU A 29 3.16 -1.75 12.60
C GLU A 29 3.87 -2.02 11.34
N SER A 30 3.66 -3.13 10.70
CA SER A 30 4.23 -3.36 9.40
C SER A 30 3.65 -2.32 8.46
N GLN A 31 4.49 -1.61 7.78
CA GLN A 31 4.07 -0.59 6.85
C GLN A 31 3.44 -1.24 5.63
N LEU A 32 2.29 -0.72 5.21
CA LEU A 32 1.60 -1.20 4.04
C LEU A 32 2.21 -0.58 2.78
N LYS A 33 2.13 -1.32 1.68
CA LYS A 33 2.69 -0.86 0.41
C LYS A 33 1.64 -0.18 -0.45
N THR A 34 2.10 0.58 -1.44
CA THR A 34 1.28 1.20 -2.47
C THR A 34 1.77 0.75 -3.82
N VAL A 35 0.85 0.42 -4.73
CA VAL A 35 1.15 0.15 -6.12
C VAL A 35 0.40 1.19 -6.96
N ARG A 36 1.10 1.82 -7.88
CA ARG A 36 0.51 2.84 -8.75
C ARG A 36 1.20 2.85 -10.10
N GLY A 37 0.59 3.51 -11.05
CA GLY A 37 1.19 3.64 -12.36
C GLY A 37 0.19 4.18 -13.37
N VAL A 38 0.50 3.98 -14.65
CA VAL A 38 -0.30 4.46 -15.76
C VAL A 38 -0.66 3.27 -16.64
N VAL A 39 -1.91 3.26 -17.12
CA VAL A 39 -2.34 2.30 -18.13
C VAL A 39 -2.24 2.98 -19.49
N LEU A 40 -1.55 2.33 -20.42
CA LEU A 40 -1.29 2.85 -21.76
C LEU A 40 -1.91 1.93 -22.80
N ASP A 41 -2.26 2.48 -23.97
CA ASP A 41 -2.67 1.68 -25.11
C ASP A 41 -1.45 1.28 -25.96
N LYS A 42 -1.69 0.64 -27.10
CA LYS A 42 -0.59 0.20 -27.98
C LYS A 42 0.25 1.35 -28.50
N SER A 43 -0.33 2.52 -28.62
CA SER A 43 0.36 3.72 -29.13
C SER A 43 0.97 4.53 -27.99
N GLU A 44 1.00 3.98 -26.78
CA GLU A 44 1.58 4.65 -25.60
C GLU A 44 0.76 5.84 -25.11
N ASN A 45 -0.51 5.92 -25.46
CA ASN A 45 -1.40 6.96 -24.94
C ASN A 45 -2.07 6.51 -23.66
N PRO A 46 -2.30 7.43 -22.70
CA PRO A 46 -3.00 7.07 -21.47
C PRO A 46 -4.42 6.61 -21.74
N VAL A 47 -4.86 5.62 -21.00
CA VAL A 47 -6.19 5.02 -21.15
C VAL A 47 -7.10 5.51 -20.04
N THR A 48 -8.16 6.23 -20.43
CA THR A 48 -9.20 6.69 -19.50
C THR A 48 -10.20 5.58 -19.25
N ALA A 49 -10.67 5.45 -18.02
CA ALA A 49 -11.71 4.49 -17.65
C ALA A 49 -11.33 3.03 -17.92
N GLY A 50 -10.04 2.73 -17.89
CA GLY A 50 -9.59 1.35 -17.85
C GLY A 50 -9.76 0.80 -16.45
N VAL A 51 -9.95 -0.50 -16.33
CA VAL A 51 -10.10 -1.14 -15.02
C VAL A 51 -8.83 -1.89 -14.71
N VAL A 52 -8.23 -1.58 -13.56
CA VAL A 52 -7.04 -2.26 -13.08
C VAL A 52 -7.45 -3.18 -11.95
N PHE A 53 -6.98 -4.42 -12.00
CA PHE A 53 -7.29 -5.45 -11.00
C PHE A 53 -6.04 -5.83 -10.24
N LEU A 54 -6.19 -5.95 -8.93
CA LEU A 54 -5.14 -6.41 -8.03
C LEU A 54 -5.66 -7.62 -7.28
N LYS A 55 -5.06 -8.77 -7.52
CA LYS A 55 -5.51 -10.03 -6.92
C LYS A 55 -4.48 -10.53 -5.93
N ASN A 56 -4.93 -10.83 -4.70
CA ASN A 56 -4.10 -11.50 -3.72
C ASN A 56 -4.06 -12.99 -4.10
N VAL A 57 -2.88 -13.50 -4.39
CA VAL A 57 -2.73 -14.85 -4.92
C VAL A 57 -3.15 -15.91 -3.93
N ARG A 58 -2.93 -15.67 -2.64
CA ARG A 58 -3.24 -16.67 -1.62
C ARG A 58 -4.73 -16.71 -1.29
N THR A 59 -5.37 -15.57 -1.19
CA THR A 59 -6.78 -15.50 -0.76
C THR A 59 -7.75 -15.42 -1.94
N ASN A 60 -7.23 -15.13 -3.14
CA ASN A 60 -8.02 -14.86 -4.35
C ASN A 60 -8.92 -13.62 -4.24
N GLN A 61 -8.67 -12.77 -3.25
CA GLN A 61 -9.41 -11.52 -3.12
C GLN A 61 -8.95 -10.54 -4.19
N VAL A 62 -9.89 -9.91 -4.88
CA VAL A 62 -9.61 -9.00 -5.98
C VAL A 62 -10.11 -7.60 -5.62
N ARG A 63 -9.25 -6.62 -5.83
CA ARG A 63 -9.60 -5.20 -5.74
C ARG A 63 -9.52 -4.61 -7.14
N SER A 64 -10.29 -3.57 -7.41
CA SER A 64 -10.24 -2.89 -8.69
C SER A 64 -10.15 -1.39 -8.52
N ASN A 65 -9.59 -0.73 -9.53
CA ASN A 65 -9.47 0.72 -9.57
C ASN A 65 -9.64 1.16 -11.03
N ILE A 66 -10.42 2.21 -11.25
CA ILE A 66 -10.69 2.73 -12.59
C ILE A 66 -9.73 3.88 -12.85
N THR A 67 -9.08 3.87 -14.02
CA THR A 67 -8.12 4.91 -14.36
C THR A 67 -8.80 6.24 -14.61
N ASN A 68 -8.08 7.32 -14.28
CA ASN A 68 -8.55 8.68 -14.54
C ASN A 68 -8.17 9.14 -15.97
N ASP A 69 -8.36 10.43 -16.27
CA ASP A 69 -8.11 10.96 -17.59
C ASP A 69 -6.65 10.89 -18.02
N GLN A 70 -5.73 10.79 -17.09
CA GLN A 70 -4.31 10.62 -17.38
C GLN A 70 -3.89 9.15 -17.36
N GLY A 71 -4.84 8.22 -17.25
CA GLY A 71 -4.56 6.80 -17.20
C GLY A 71 -4.01 6.30 -15.88
N ASN A 72 -4.04 7.12 -14.83
CA ASN A 72 -3.44 6.75 -13.56
C ASN A 72 -4.33 5.81 -12.76
N TYR A 73 -3.71 4.85 -12.07
CA TYR A 73 -4.35 4.00 -11.09
C TYR A 73 -3.50 3.95 -9.83
N ARG A 74 -4.12 3.57 -8.71
CA ARG A 74 -3.42 3.47 -7.44
C ARG A 74 -4.13 2.50 -6.51
N PHE A 75 -3.37 1.62 -5.87
CA PHE A 75 -3.84 0.77 -4.78
C PHE A 75 -2.98 1.04 -3.56
N SER A 76 -3.60 1.41 -2.46
CA SER A 76 -2.89 1.57 -1.19
C SER A 76 -3.31 0.46 -0.23
N GLY A 77 -2.63 0.36 0.90
CA GLY A 77 -2.98 -0.63 1.89
C GLY A 77 -2.66 -2.06 1.47
N ILE A 78 -1.59 -2.27 0.73
CA ILE A 78 -1.21 -3.59 0.24
C ILE A 78 -0.35 -4.29 1.28
N ASP A 79 -0.70 -5.53 1.59
CA ASP A 79 0.01 -6.34 2.59
C ASP A 79 1.44 -6.62 2.09
N PRO A 80 2.48 -6.21 2.82
CA PRO A 80 3.86 -6.42 2.39
C PRO A 80 4.27 -7.89 2.40
N ASN A 81 3.52 -8.75 3.07
CA ASN A 81 3.84 -10.17 3.16
C ASN A 81 3.06 -11.04 2.18
N ALA A 82 2.25 -10.44 1.34
CA ALA A 82 1.44 -11.19 0.38
C ALA A 82 1.97 -11.00 -1.04
N GLU A 83 1.62 -11.93 -1.90
CA GLU A 83 1.92 -11.85 -3.32
C GLU A 83 0.66 -11.47 -4.09
N TYR A 84 0.83 -10.66 -5.12
CA TYR A 84 -0.30 -10.15 -5.89
C TYR A 84 -0.05 -10.29 -7.39
N GLU A 85 -1.14 -10.34 -8.13
CA GLU A 85 -1.16 -10.22 -9.58
C GLU A 85 -1.89 -8.94 -9.96
N LEU A 86 -1.31 -8.19 -10.88
CA LEU A 86 -1.82 -6.90 -11.32
C LEU A 86 -2.01 -6.92 -12.82
N TYR A 87 -3.18 -6.52 -13.30
CA TYR A 87 -3.45 -6.43 -14.73
C TYR A 87 -4.57 -5.43 -15.00
N ALA A 88 -4.66 -4.94 -16.22
CA ALA A 88 -5.67 -3.98 -16.63
C ALA A 88 -6.49 -4.52 -17.79
N GLU A 89 -7.72 -4.04 -17.90
CA GLU A 89 -8.62 -4.38 -18.99
C GLU A 89 -9.41 -3.17 -19.42
N LYS A 90 -9.70 -3.08 -20.71
CA LYS A 90 -10.66 -2.13 -21.24
C LYS A 90 -11.19 -2.67 -22.56
N ASP A 91 -12.51 -2.73 -22.68
CA ASP A 91 -13.19 -3.25 -23.89
C ASP A 91 -12.69 -4.67 -24.19
N SER A 92 -12.16 -4.92 -25.35
CA SER A 92 -11.68 -6.23 -25.76
C SER A 92 -10.20 -6.44 -25.49
N LEU A 93 -9.54 -5.49 -24.83
CA LEU A 93 -8.09 -5.53 -24.59
C LEU A 93 -7.75 -5.75 -23.13
N LYS A 94 -6.58 -6.32 -22.92
CA LYS A 94 -6.02 -6.48 -21.59
C LYS A 94 -4.51 -6.29 -21.60
N SER A 95 -3.94 -6.05 -20.44
CA SER A 95 -2.50 -5.97 -20.27
C SER A 95 -1.92 -7.33 -19.94
N GLN A 96 -0.61 -7.42 -19.99
CA GLN A 96 0.11 -8.53 -19.39
C GLN A 96 -0.10 -8.50 -17.88
N THR A 97 -0.17 -9.68 -17.26
CA THR A 97 -0.23 -9.78 -15.81
C THR A 97 1.15 -9.53 -15.23
N ARG A 98 1.24 -8.65 -14.24
CA ARG A 98 2.49 -8.35 -13.53
C ARG A 98 2.40 -8.89 -12.11
N ASN A 99 3.46 -9.54 -11.67
CA ASN A 99 3.51 -10.11 -10.34
C ASN A 99 4.19 -9.13 -9.38
N ILE A 100 3.62 -9.01 -8.18
CA ILE A 100 4.21 -8.22 -7.12
C ILE A 100 4.59 -9.19 -6.01
N SER A 101 5.89 -9.34 -5.80
CA SER A 101 6.42 -10.33 -4.85
C SER A 101 6.40 -9.78 -3.43
N SER A 102 6.19 -10.67 -2.46
CA SER A 102 6.35 -10.32 -1.05
C SER A 102 7.80 -9.98 -0.71
N PHE A 103 8.75 -10.37 -1.55
CA PHE A 103 10.16 -10.03 -1.36
C PHE A 103 10.52 -8.66 -1.91
N ASP A 104 9.61 -7.99 -2.60
CA ASP A 104 9.86 -6.65 -3.11
C ASP A 104 9.85 -5.69 -1.92
N SER A 105 10.97 -5.06 -1.64
CA SER A 105 11.11 -4.21 -0.47
C SER A 105 10.63 -2.78 -0.68
N ARG A 106 10.22 -2.42 -1.89
CA ARG A 106 9.76 -1.06 -2.16
C ARG A 106 8.42 -0.83 -1.50
N MET A 107 8.25 0.32 -0.86
CA MET A 107 6.98 0.71 -0.24
C MET A 107 6.06 1.40 -1.25
N ASP A 108 6.61 1.98 -2.30
CA ASP A 108 5.88 2.62 -3.38
C ASP A 108 6.33 1.95 -4.68
N ILE A 109 5.48 1.09 -5.21
CA ILE A 109 5.81 0.28 -6.39
C ILE A 109 5.13 0.91 -7.59
N VAL A 110 5.91 1.33 -8.59
CA VAL A 110 5.38 1.94 -9.81
C VAL A 110 5.45 0.93 -10.93
N LEU A 111 4.29 0.57 -11.48
CA LEU A 111 4.18 -0.37 -12.59
C LEU A 111 3.23 0.21 -13.64
N ASN A 112 3.72 0.39 -14.85
CA ASN A 112 2.87 0.80 -15.96
C ASN A 112 2.37 -0.44 -16.69
N LEU A 113 1.12 -0.39 -17.15
CA LEU A 113 0.45 -1.50 -17.81
C LEU A 113 0.07 -1.08 -19.21
N LYS A 114 0.25 -1.98 -20.17
CA LYS A 114 -0.04 -1.70 -21.57
C LYS A 114 -1.13 -2.63 -22.07
N LEU A 115 -2.19 -2.06 -22.63
CA LEU A 115 -3.30 -2.84 -23.17
C LEU A 115 -2.96 -3.27 -24.59
N ASP A 116 -2.19 -4.33 -24.71
CA ASP A 116 -1.72 -4.81 -26.01
C ASP A 116 -2.12 -6.26 -26.32
N LYS A 117 -2.94 -6.88 -25.48
CA LYS A 117 -3.41 -8.24 -25.71
C LYS A 117 -4.93 -8.26 -25.84
N LYS A 118 -5.44 -9.18 -26.61
CA LYS A 118 -6.87 -9.38 -26.70
C LYS A 118 -7.34 -10.28 -25.58
N LYS A 119 -8.51 -10.01 -25.04
CA LYS A 119 -9.14 -10.92 -24.10
C LYS A 119 -9.56 -12.19 -24.86
N SER A 120 -9.42 -13.32 -24.22
CA SER A 120 -9.83 -14.59 -24.79
C SER A 120 -11.31 -14.87 -24.59
#